data_c7651798e3eebf181e2a4f7a06a87838
#
_entry.id   c7651798e3eebf181e2a4f7a06a87838
#
_cell.length_a   1.000
_cell.length_b   1.000
_cell.length_c   1.000
_cell.angle_alpha   90.00
_cell.angle_beta   90.00
_cell.angle_gamma   90.00
#
_symmetry.space_group_name_H-M   'P 1'
#
loop_
_entity.id
_entity.type
_entity.pdbx_description
1 polymer ?
#
loop_
_entity_poly.entity_id
_entity_poly.type
_entity_poly.pdbx_seq_one_letter_code
_entity_poly.pdbx_strand_id
1 'polypeptide(L)'
;YIMDHANPKNGKMKPYLIYTPIPIAILTVLLFYAPNISDTAKMIYAAVTYVAWGMIYTASDVPFWALPNALTPNADERGGIISKARTANGVGSAVPTAFFMVLGFILPKFNLSGTELEKTKYMCIALFCAIVGNLLFIRVYFKTKERVNIPIPPKKDKSQPSALKLIFTCKPLMLTALMGILSAARYMYQAGAVH
;
A
#
# COMPACT_ATOMS: atom_id res chain seq x y z
N TYR A 1 -4.48 16.54 2.24
CA TYR A 1 -4.82 17.85 1.69
C TYR A 1 -5.40 17.76 0.28
N ILE A 2 -4.69 17.13 -0.68
CA ILE A 2 -5.15 17.00 -2.09
C ILE A 2 -6.48 16.24 -2.15
N MET A 3 -6.58 15.12 -1.45
CA MET A 3 -7.79 14.29 -1.38
C MET A 3 -8.97 15.00 -0.72
N ASP A 4 -8.71 15.77 0.35
CA ASP A 4 -9.76 16.45 1.10
C ASP A 4 -10.40 17.61 0.32
N HIS A 5 -9.63 18.23 -0.57
CA HIS A 5 -10.07 19.35 -1.42
C HIS A 5 -10.54 18.92 -2.82
N ALA A 6 -10.33 17.66 -3.18
CA ALA A 6 -10.88 17.12 -4.40
C ALA A 6 -12.42 16.94 -4.27
N ASN A 7 -13.16 17.37 -5.27
CA ASN A 7 -14.60 17.18 -5.36
C ASN A 7 -14.98 16.47 -6.67
N PRO A 8 -14.56 15.20 -6.83
CA PRO A 8 -14.90 14.45 -8.03
C PRO A 8 -16.36 14.01 -8.00
N LYS A 9 -17.02 14.02 -9.19
CA LYS A 9 -18.44 13.62 -9.37
C LYS A 9 -18.74 12.18 -8.89
N ASN A 10 -17.72 11.32 -8.80
CA ASN A 10 -17.86 9.89 -8.50
C ASN A 10 -17.39 9.49 -7.08
N GLY A 11 -17.41 10.42 -6.13
CA GLY A 11 -16.94 10.19 -4.76
C GLY A 11 -15.49 10.65 -4.52
N LYS A 12 -15.10 10.84 -3.25
CA LYS A 12 -13.77 11.38 -2.87
C LYS A 12 -12.66 10.34 -2.91
N MET A 13 -12.95 9.10 -2.53
CA MET A 13 -11.96 8.03 -2.34
C MET A 13 -11.83 7.12 -3.57
N LYS A 14 -12.96 6.86 -4.24
CA LYS A 14 -13.03 5.93 -5.37
C LYS A 14 -12.10 6.23 -6.56
N PRO A 15 -11.91 7.48 -7.02
CA PRO A 15 -11.03 7.74 -8.15
C PRO A 15 -9.59 7.27 -7.92
N TYR A 16 -9.10 7.38 -6.68
CA TYR A 16 -7.76 6.92 -6.34
C TYR A 16 -7.60 5.40 -6.47
N LEU A 17 -8.67 4.63 -6.19
CA LEU A 17 -8.67 3.17 -6.31
C LEU A 17 -8.54 2.65 -7.74
N ILE A 18 -8.80 3.46 -8.75
CA ILE A 18 -8.67 3.06 -10.15
C ILE A 18 -7.40 3.63 -10.80
N TYR A 19 -7.01 4.87 -10.43
CA TYR A 19 -5.87 5.53 -11.07
C TYR A 19 -4.52 5.15 -10.46
N THR A 20 -4.45 4.88 -9.17
CA THR A 20 -3.17 4.57 -8.48
C THR A 20 -2.66 3.15 -8.67
N PRO A 21 -3.49 2.09 -8.83
CA PRO A 21 -2.98 0.73 -8.98
C PRO A 21 -2.11 0.52 -10.21
N ILE A 22 -2.44 1.18 -11.33
CA ILE A 22 -1.68 1.03 -12.58
C ILE A 22 -0.22 1.50 -12.41
N PRO A 23 0.05 2.75 -11.98
CA PRO A 23 1.44 3.17 -11.76
C PRO A 23 2.14 2.39 -10.65
N ILE A 24 1.40 1.93 -9.61
CA ILE A 24 1.99 1.05 -8.58
C ILE A 24 2.47 -0.26 -9.22
N ALA A 25 1.67 -0.88 -10.07
CA ALA A 25 2.06 -2.11 -10.75
C ALA A 25 3.29 -1.93 -11.63
N ILE A 26 3.35 -0.85 -12.41
CA ILE A 26 4.50 -0.53 -13.25
C ILE A 26 5.76 -0.35 -12.38
N LEU A 27 5.67 0.44 -11.33
CA LEU A 27 6.79 0.68 -10.43
C LEU A 27 7.20 -0.58 -9.66
N THR A 28 6.24 -1.45 -9.30
CA THR A 28 6.56 -2.74 -8.68
C THR A 28 7.40 -3.61 -9.62
N VAL A 29 7.02 -3.71 -10.89
CA VAL A 29 7.82 -4.46 -11.88
C VAL A 29 9.19 -3.83 -12.08
N LEU A 30 9.27 -2.50 -12.19
CA LEU A 30 10.53 -1.78 -12.33
C LEU A 30 11.43 -1.96 -11.11
N LEU A 31 10.89 -1.99 -9.90
CA LEU A 31 11.65 -2.17 -8.67
C LEU A 31 12.36 -3.53 -8.60
N PHE A 32 11.72 -4.57 -9.13
CA PHE A 32 12.31 -5.92 -9.19
C PHE A 32 13.07 -6.21 -10.49
N TYR A 33 13.02 -5.29 -11.46
CA TYR A 33 13.85 -5.39 -12.66
C TYR A 33 15.28 -4.96 -12.33
N ALA A 34 16.23 -5.85 -12.56
CA ALA A 34 17.65 -5.59 -12.34
C ALA A 34 18.36 -5.32 -13.70
N PRO A 35 18.49 -4.05 -14.11
CA PRO A 35 19.15 -3.70 -15.37
C PRO A 35 20.65 -4.02 -15.33
N ASN A 36 21.25 -4.35 -16.48
CA ASN A 36 22.69 -4.60 -16.61
C ASN A 36 23.45 -3.27 -16.77
N ILE A 37 23.60 -2.54 -15.67
CA ILE A 37 24.31 -1.26 -15.57
C ILE A 37 25.35 -1.34 -14.46
N SER A 38 26.20 -0.30 -14.33
CA SER A 38 27.21 -0.25 -13.26
C SER A 38 26.58 -0.31 -11.86
N ASP A 39 27.31 -0.79 -10.86
CA ASP A 39 26.76 -1.00 -9.52
C ASP A 39 26.29 0.30 -8.87
N THR A 40 27.00 1.41 -9.07
CA THR A 40 26.55 2.74 -8.62
C THR A 40 25.23 3.14 -9.28
N ALA A 41 25.09 2.92 -10.58
CA ALA A 41 23.85 3.24 -11.30
C ALA A 41 22.68 2.33 -10.86
N LYS A 42 22.94 1.06 -10.51
CA LYS A 42 21.92 0.17 -9.90
C LYS A 42 21.42 0.69 -8.56
N MET A 43 22.33 1.17 -7.70
CA MET A 43 21.95 1.75 -6.42
C MET A 43 21.05 2.99 -6.59
N ILE A 44 21.43 3.88 -7.50
CA ILE A 44 20.63 5.08 -7.80
C ILE A 44 19.27 4.68 -8.37
N TYR A 45 19.25 3.76 -9.32
CA TYR A 45 18.01 3.22 -9.92
C TYR A 45 17.08 2.64 -8.85
N ALA A 46 17.59 1.77 -7.97
CA ALA A 46 16.82 1.16 -6.89
C ALA A 46 16.29 2.22 -5.91
N ALA A 47 17.11 3.21 -5.54
CA ALA A 47 16.67 4.29 -4.65
C ALA A 47 15.56 5.13 -5.27
N VAL A 48 15.69 5.54 -6.53
CA VAL A 48 14.69 6.36 -7.24
C VAL A 48 13.38 5.58 -7.43
N THR A 49 13.45 4.34 -7.89
CA THR A 49 12.26 3.51 -8.09
C THR A 49 11.55 3.19 -6.78
N TYR A 50 12.30 2.94 -5.70
CA TYR A 50 11.74 2.69 -4.38
C TYR A 50 11.02 3.93 -3.81
N VAL A 51 11.63 5.10 -3.90
CA VAL A 51 11.01 6.36 -3.45
C VAL A 51 9.75 6.67 -4.27
N ALA A 52 9.83 6.55 -5.59
CA ALA A 52 8.68 6.76 -6.47
C ALA A 52 7.53 5.78 -6.15
N TRP A 53 7.87 4.50 -5.96
CA TRP A 53 6.90 3.48 -5.55
C TRP A 53 6.23 3.83 -4.21
N GLY A 54 7.02 4.21 -3.20
CA GLY A 54 6.51 4.60 -1.88
C GLY A 54 5.57 5.80 -1.92
N MET A 55 5.89 6.82 -2.73
CA MET A 55 5.04 8.00 -2.90
C MET A 55 3.68 7.64 -3.51
N ILE A 56 3.66 6.88 -4.59
CA ILE A 56 2.42 6.50 -5.26
C ILE A 56 1.63 5.47 -4.44
N TYR A 57 2.33 4.54 -3.77
CA TYR A 57 1.70 3.59 -2.85
C TYR A 57 0.95 4.32 -1.73
N THR A 58 1.56 5.32 -1.11
CA THR A 58 0.90 6.13 -0.08
C THR A 58 -0.34 6.85 -0.61
N ALA A 59 -0.30 7.34 -1.86
CA ALA A 59 -1.45 7.96 -2.50
C ALA A 59 -2.63 6.98 -2.73
N SER A 60 -2.37 5.67 -2.74
CA SER A 60 -3.39 4.61 -2.80
C SER A 60 -3.84 4.14 -1.42
N ASP A 61 -2.88 3.95 -0.51
CA ASP A 61 -3.11 3.36 0.80
C ASP A 61 -4.00 4.25 1.69
N VAL A 62 -3.74 5.56 1.69
CA VAL A 62 -4.54 6.52 2.48
C VAL A 62 -6.02 6.51 2.09
N PRO A 63 -6.42 6.64 0.80
CA PRO A 63 -7.82 6.52 0.41
C PRO A 63 -8.42 5.15 0.69
N PHE A 64 -7.64 4.08 0.55
CA PHE A 64 -8.12 2.73 0.83
C PHE A 64 -8.53 2.55 2.30
N TRP A 65 -7.70 2.98 3.24
CA TRP A 65 -8.02 2.91 4.67
C TRP A 65 -9.03 3.96 5.14
N ALA A 66 -9.22 5.05 4.39
CA ALA A 66 -10.26 6.04 4.63
C ALA A 66 -11.64 5.61 4.08
N LEU A 67 -11.68 4.70 3.12
CA LEU A 67 -12.89 4.24 2.45
C LEU A 67 -13.99 3.74 3.40
N PRO A 68 -13.72 2.96 4.47
CA PRO A 68 -14.75 2.53 5.42
C PRO A 68 -15.56 3.69 6.02
N ASN A 69 -14.94 4.87 6.19
CA ASN A 69 -15.63 6.05 6.68
C ASN A 69 -16.65 6.63 5.68
N ALA A 70 -16.43 6.39 4.39
CA ALA A 70 -17.33 6.80 3.32
C ALA A 70 -18.43 5.76 3.02
N LEU A 71 -18.30 4.53 3.53
CA LEU A 71 -19.25 3.45 3.30
C LEU A 71 -20.43 3.45 4.26
N THR A 72 -20.19 3.70 5.55
CA THR A 72 -21.20 3.65 6.59
C THR A 72 -20.97 4.69 7.67
N PRO A 73 -22.04 5.34 8.18
CA PRO A 73 -21.97 6.22 9.33
C PRO A 73 -21.83 5.44 10.65
N ASN A 74 -22.19 4.16 10.68
CA ASN A 74 -22.19 3.33 11.88
C ASN A 74 -20.75 2.93 12.26
N ALA A 75 -20.36 3.22 13.52
CA ALA A 75 -19.01 2.93 14.02
C ALA A 75 -18.72 1.44 14.13
N ASP A 76 -19.71 0.63 14.52
CA ASP A 76 -19.55 -0.82 14.70
C ASP A 76 -19.38 -1.53 13.36
N GLU A 77 -20.16 -1.13 12.34
CA GLU A 77 -20.00 -1.64 10.99
C GLU A 77 -18.63 -1.29 10.40
N ARG A 78 -18.15 -0.05 10.62
CA ARG A 78 -16.79 0.35 10.21
C ARG A 78 -15.72 -0.50 10.87
N GLY A 79 -15.85 -0.74 12.18
CA GLY A 79 -14.96 -1.62 12.93
C GLY A 79 -14.93 -3.02 12.35
N GLY A 80 -16.10 -3.58 12.02
CA GLY A 80 -16.23 -4.87 11.37
C GLY A 80 -15.59 -4.94 9.99
N ILE A 81 -15.77 -3.91 9.16
CA ILE A 81 -15.14 -3.82 7.82
C ILE A 81 -13.61 -3.77 7.95
N ILE A 82 -13.10 -2.90 8.83
CA ILE A 82 -11.66 -2.76 9.05
C ILE A 82 -11.04 -4.05 9.57
N SER A 83 -11.69 -4.73 10.51
CA SER A 83 -11.24 -6.01 11.06
C SER A 83 -11.14 -7.07 9.97
N LYS A 84 -12.18 -7.24 9.16
CA LYS A 84 -12.18 -8.17 8.02
C LYS A 84 -11.09 -7.83 7.00
N ALA A 85 -10.90 -6.54 6.69
CA ALA A 85 -9.85 -6.09 5.79
C ALA A 85 -8.46 -6.43 6.33
N ARG A 86 -8.21 -6.24 7.62
CA ARG A 86 -6.94 -6.60 8.28
C ARG A 86 -6.68 -8.11 8.29
N THR A 87 -7.71 -8.91 8.54
CA THR A 87 -7.60 -10.39 8.46
C THR A 87 -7.27 -10.83 7.03
N ALA A 88 -7.98 -10.28 6.04
CA ALA A 88 -7.70 -10.56 4.63
C ALA A 88 -6.28 -10.13 4.22
N ASN A 89 -5.79 -8.98 4.72
CA ASN A 89 -4.42 -8.53 4.51
C ASN A 89 -3.39 -9.50 5.11
N GLY A 90 -3.64 -10.02 6.31
CA GLY A 90 -2.79 -11.03 6.95
C GLY A 90 -2.69 -12.32 6.13
N VAL A 91 -3.83 -12.82 5.62
CA VAL A 91 -3.84 -14.00 4.72
C VAL A 91 -3.17 -13.65 3.39
N GLY A 92 -3.48 -12.47 2.82
CA GLY A 92 -2.91 -12.03 1.56
C GLY A 92 -1.39 -11.87 1.57
N SER A 93 -0.81 -11.50 2.71
CA SER A 93 0.66 -11.38 2.85
C SER A 93 1.38 -12.74 2.81
N ALA A 94 0.70 -13.84 3.11
CA ALA A 94 1.26 -15.19 3.00
C ALA A 94 1.33 -15.70 1.55
N VAL A 95 0.49 -15.16 0.65
CA VAL A 95 0.40 -15.62 -0.75
C VAL A 95 1.72 -15.43 -1.52
N PRO A 96 2.38 -14.26 -1.52
CA PRO A 96 3.67 -14.08 -2.17
C PRO A 96 4.73 -15.05 -1.63
N THR A 97 4.77 -15.28 -0.32
CA THR A 97 5.72 -16.20 0.32
C THR A 97 5.50 -17.64 -0.13
N ALA A 98 4.24 -18.10 -0.13
CA ALA A 98 3.90 -19.42 -0.65
C ALA A 98 4.26 -19.56 -2.13
N PHE A 99 3.98 -18.53 -2.94
CA PHE A 99 4.30 -18.51 -4.35
C PHE A 99 5.82 -18.54 -4.60
N PHE A 100 6.60 -17.85 -3.78
CA PHE A 100 8.06 -17.89 -3.81
C PHE A 100 8.59 -19.33 -3.59
N MET A 101 8.04 -20.04 -2.61
CA MET A 101 8.39 -21.45 -2.36
C MET A 101 8.07 -22.34 -3.57
N VAL A 102 6.87 -22.20 -4.12
CA VAL A 102 6.45 -22.98 -5.30
C VAL A 102 7.37 -22.73 -6.50
N LEU A 103 7.73 -21.47 -6.76
CA LEU A 103 8.70 -21.13 -7.82
C LEU A 103 10.07 -21.75 -7.58
N GLY A 104 10.50 -21.86 -6.31
CA GLY A 104 11.75 -22.52 -5.94
C GLY A 104 11.81 -23.99 -6.31
N PHE A 105 10.67 -24.68 -6.39
CA PHE A 105 10.59 -26.07 -6.86
C PHE A 105 10.41 -26.22 -8.38
N ILE A 106 9.79 -25.24 -9.03
CA ILE A 106 9.44 -25.31 -10.44
C ILE A 106 10.58 -24.82 -11.33
N LEU A 107 11.16 -23.66 -11.02
CA LEU A 107 12.14 -22.99 -11.89
C LEU A 107 13.46 -23.77 -12.10
N PRO A 108 13.99 -24.52 -11.11
CA PRO A 108 15.17 -25.34 -11.33
C PRO A 108 14.99 -26.41 -12.42
N LYS A 109 13.75 -26.84 -12.68
CA LYS A 109 13.44 -27.81 -13.76
C LYS A 109 13.64 -27.24 -15.15
N PHE A 110 13.72 -25.92 -15.29
CA PHE A 110 14.01 -25.21 -16.55
C PHE A 110 15.48 -24.85 -16.72
N ASN A 111 16.39 -25.56 -16.02
CA ASN A 111 17.86 -25.34 -16.05
C ASN A 111 18.27 -23.92 -15.58
N LEU A 112 17.44 -23.24 -14.82
CA LEU A 112 17.78 -21.98 -14.19
C LEU A 112 18.52 -22.25 -12.89
N SER A 113 19.67 -21.62 -12.70
CA SER A 113 20.49 -21.79 -11.49
C SER A 113 21.16 -20.47 -11.06
N GLY A 114 21.55 -20.42 -9.80
CA GLY A 114 22.27 -19.27 -9.26
C GLY A 114 21.49 -17.96 -9.33
N THR A 115 22.16 -16.89 -9.70
CA THR A 115 21.61 -15.52 -9.73
C THR A 115 20.45 -15.36 -10.70
N GLU A 116 20.44 -16.08 -11.83
CA GLU A 116 19.35 -16.00 -12.81
C GLU A 116 18.06 -16.62 -12.26
N LEU A 117 18.18 -17.69 -11.48
CA LEU A 117 17.04 -18.30 -10.79
C LEU A 117 16.38 -17.28 -9.82
N GLU A 118 17.20 -16.62 -9.01
CA GLU A 118 16.68 -15.63 -8.05
C GLU A 118 16.03 -14.43 -8.75
N LYS A 119 16.68 -13.85 -9.75
CA LYS A 119 16.09 -12.76 -10.55
C LYS A 119 14.74 -13.14 -11.13
N THR A 120 14.65 -14.34 -11.70
CA THR A 120 13.40 -14.85 -12.31
C THR A 120 12.30 -15.06 -11.27
N LYS A 121 12.62 -15.61 -10.09
CA LYS A 121 11.67 -15.76 -9.00
C LYS A 121 11.06 -14.40 -8.59
N TYR A 122 11.91 -13.42 -8.28
CA TYR A 122 11.44 -12.10 -7.85
C TYR A 122 10.62 -11.39 -8.93
N MET A 123 11.02 -11.50 -10.20
CA MET A 123 10.27 -10.93 -11.31
C MET A 123 8.89 -11.60 -11.47
N CYS A 124 8.81 -12.92 -11.38
CA CYS A 124 7.54 -13.65 -11.46
C CYS A 124 6.59 -13.25 -10.32
N ILE A 125 7.11 -13.07 -9.10
CA ILE A 125 6.31 -12.63 -7.98
C ILE A 125 5.83 -11.19 -8.17
N ALA A 126 6.70 -10.29 -8.63
CA ALA A 126 6.35 -8.91 -8.90
C ALA A 126 5.22 -8.81 -9.94
N LEU A 127 5.33 -9.56 -11.03
CA LEU A 127 4.29 -9.63 -12.07
C LEU A 127 2.98 -10.22 -11.53
N PHE A 128 3.05 -11.31 -10.78
CA PHE A 128 1.87 -11.93 -10.16
C PHE A 128 1.15 -10.95 -9.23
N CYS A 129 1.88 -10.33 -8.30
CA CYS A 129 1.33 -9.35 -7.36
C CYS A 129 0.78 -8.12 -8.07
N ALA A 130 1.46 -7.62 -9.11
CA ALA A 130 1.02 -6.49 -9.91
C ALA A 130 -0.31 -6.79 -10.61
N ILE A 131 -0.45 -7.94 -11.25
CA ILE A 131 -1.68 -8.33 -11.96
C ILE A 131 -2.82 -8.58 -10.98
N VAL A 132 -2.61 -9.44 -9.97
CA VAL A 132 -3.65 -9.80 -9.00
C VAL A 132 -4.07 -8.58 -8.18
N GLY A 133 -3.12 -7.76 -7.73
CA GLY A 133 -3.39 -6.54 -6.99
C GLY A 133 -4.27 -5.57 -7.78
N ASN A 134 -3.93 -5.30 -9.05
CA ASN A 134 -4.75 -4.44 -9.91
C ASN A 134 -6.17 -4.96 -10.10
N LEU A 135 -6.32 -6.26 -10.38
CA LEU A 135 -7.64 -6.88 -10.56
C LEU A 135 -8.50 -6.75 -9.30
N LEU A 136 -7.91 -6.92 -8.12
CA LEU A 136 -8.60 -6.77 -6.84
C LEU A 136 -9.00 -5.31 -6.59
N PHE A 137 -8.14 -4.33 -6.86
CA PHE A 137 -8.47 -2.91 -6.72
C PHE A 137 -9.59 -2.48 -7.69
N ILE A 138 -9.54 -2.92 -8.95
CA ILE A 138 -10.61 -2.68 -9.93
C ILE A 138 -11.93 -3.29 -9.42
N ARG A 139 -11.90 -4.50 -8.87
CA ARG A 139 -13.09 -5.15 -8.32
C ARG A 139 -13.67 -4.37 -7.12
N VAL A 140 -12.81 -3.87 -6.24
CA VAL A 140 -13.22 -3.01 -5.11
C VAL A 140 -13.89 -1.74 -5.64
N TYR A 141 -13.32 -1.08 -6.64
CA TYR A 141 -13.89 0.12 -7.25
C TYR A 141 -15.32 -0.11 -7.75
N PHE A 142 -15.58 -1.19 -8.50
CA PHE A 142 -16.91 -1.47 -9.03
C PHE A 142 -17.91 -1.92 -7.97
N LYS A 143 -17.49 -2.67 -6.97
CA LYS A 143 -18.38 -3.21 -5.94
C LYS A 143 -18.68 -2.24 -4.81
N THR A 144 -17.91 -1.17 -4.66
CA THR A 144 -18.03 -0.23 -3.54
C THR A 144 -18.79 1.02 -3.98
N LYS A 145 -19.75 1.48 -3.16
CA LYS A 145 -20.46 2.77 -3.33
C LYS A 145 -20.23 3.61 -2.09
N GLU A 146 -19.69 4.81 -2.25
CA GLU A 146 -19.65 5.80 -1.18
C GLU A 146 -21.06 6.26 -0.86
N ARG A 147 -21.50 6.07 0.39
CA ARG A 147 -22.85 6.39 0.87
C ARG A 147 -22.87 7.61 1.78
N VAL A 148 -21.74 7.91 2.39
CA VAL A 148 -21.60 9.02 3.33
C VAL A 148 -20.87 10.15 2.63
N ASN A 149 -21.54 11.31 2.49
CA ASN A 149 -20.86 12.53 2.03
C ASN A 149 -19.96 13.05 3.17
N ILE A 150 -18.65 12.88 2.98
CA ILE A 150 -17.66 13.47 3.88
C ILE A 150 -17.54 14.95 3.49
N PRO A 151 -17.96 15.90 4.36
CA PRO A 151 -17.88 17.31 4.03
C PRO A 151 -16.43 17.73 3.76
N ILE A 152 -16.28 18.71 2.88
CA ILE A 152 -14.97 19.32 2.63
C ILE A 152 -14.61 20.09 3.92
N PRO A 153 -13.45 19.82 4.54
CA PRO A 153 -13.06 20.57 5.73
C PRO A 153 -13.00 22.07 5.38
N PRO A 154 -13.50 22.95 6.27
CA PRO A 154 -13.41 24.39 6.04
C PRO A 154 -11.94 24.79 5.85
N LYS A 155 -11.70 25.82 5.02
CA LYS A 155 -10.35 26.36 4.85
C LYS A 155 -9.77 26.65 6.24
N LYS A 156 -8.54 26.17 6.48
CA LYS A 156 -7.86 26.37 7.77
C LYS A 156 -7.87 27.86 8.12
N ASP A 157 -8.61 28.20 9.17
CA ASP A 157 -8.43 29.49 9.84
C ASP A 157 -7.03 29.54 10.46
N LYS A 158 -6.35 30.65 10.32
CA LYS A 158 -5.00 30.87 10.88
C LYS A 158 -4.96 30.69 12.41
N SER A 159 -6.12 30.72 13.08
CA SER A 159 -6.27 30.49 14.53
C SER A 159 -6.26 29.02 14.93
N GLN A 160 -6.40 28.07 14.00
CA GLN A 160 -6.37 26.64 14.34
C GLN A 160 -4.94 26.17 14.60
N PRO A 161 -4.72 25.40 15.69
CA PRO A 161 -3.40 24.89 16.02
C PRO A 161 -2.86 24.01 14.88
N SER A 162 -1.56 24.08 14.65
CA SER A 162 -0.87 23.20 13.69
C SER A 162 -1.20 21.75 13.99
N ALA A 163 -1.31 20.90 12.94
CA ALA A 163 -1.55 19.46 13.10
C ALA A 163 -0.52 18.79 14.04
N LEU A 164 0.73 19.24 14.04
CA LEU A 164 1.76 18.81 14.98
C LEU A 164 1.42 19.19 16.42
N LYS A 165 0.98 20.45 16.66
CA LYS A 165 0.56 20.89 18.00
C LYS A 165 -0.63 20.09 18.51
N LEU A 166 -1.56 19.74 17.62
CA LEU A 166 -2.73 18.93 17.96
C LEU A 166 -2.33 17.51 18.40
N ILE A 167 -1.35 16.89 17.74
CA ILE A 167 -0.83 15.56 18.09
C ILE A 167 -0.26 15.55 19.52
N PHE A 168 0.51 16.59 19.88
CA PHE A 168 1.12 16.68 21.21
C PHE A 168 0.14 17.14 22.31
N THR A 169 -0.95 17.79 21.94
CA THR A 169 -1.94 18.30 22.92
C THR A 169 -3.03 17.27 23.21
N CYS A 170 -3.40 16.42 22.24
CA CYS A 170 -4.43 15.41 22.42
C CYS A 170 -3.82 14.07 22.86
N LYS A 171 -3.96 13.71 24.15
CA LYS A 171 -3.48 12.44 24.70
C LYS A 171 -3.85 11.20 23.88
N PRO A 172 -5.10 10.98 23.41
CA PRO A 172 -5.44 9.82 22.59
C PRO A 172 -4.66 9.79 21.28
N LEU A 173 -4.46 10.96 20.66
CA LEU A 173 -3.74 11.07 19.38
C LEU A 173 -2.25 10.79 19.56
N MET A 174 -1.66 11.25 20.66
CA MET A 174 -0.27 10.95 21.03
C MET A 174 -0.06 9.47 21.30
N LEU A 175 -0.98 8.82 22.02
CA LEU A 175 -0.91 7.39 22.29
C LEU A 175 -1.02 6.55 21.01
N THR A 176 -1.93 6.91 20.10
CA THR A 176 -2.05 6.20 18.80
C THR A 176 -0.81 6.40 17.93
N ALA A 177 -0.20 7.59 17.92
CA ALA A 177 1.05 7.85 17.23
C ALA A 177 2.21 7.01 17.83
N LEU A 178 2.31 6.95 19.16
CA LEU A 178 3.30 6.14 19.88
C LEU A 178 3.12 4.64 19.57
N MET A 179 1.88 4.15 19.60
CA MET A 179 1.58 2.76 19.21
C MET A 179 1.96 2.48 17.76
N GLY A 180 1.77 3.45 16.85
CA GLY A 180 2.21 3.35 15.46
C GLY A 180 3.72 3.18 15.34
N ILE A 181 4.50 3.99 16.06
CA ILE A 181 5.97 3.91 16.09
C ILE A 181 6.43 2.57 16.67
N LEU A 182 5.86 2.13 17.79
CA LEU A 182 6.21 0.85 18.40
C LEU A 182 5.84 -0.34 17.50
N SER A 183 4.74 -0.24 16.76
CA SER A 183 4.34 -1.26 15.78
C SER A 183 5.29 -1.33 14.58
N ALA A 184 5.94 -0.23 14.20
CA ALA A 184 6.94 -0.22 13.14
C ALA A 184 8.17 -1.08 13.49
N ALA A 185 8.56 -1.14 14.75
CA ALA A 185 9.65 -2.01 15.21
C ALA A 185 9.35 -3.50 14.96
N ARG A 186 8.09 -3.91 15.04
CA ARG A 186 7.65 -5.28 14.71
C ARG A 186 7.93 -5.63 13.24
N TYR A 187 7.71 -4.70 12.32
CA TYR A 187 7.98 -4.93 10.89
C TYR A 187 9.48 -5.06 10.62
N MET A 188 10.31 -4.28 11.31
CA MET A 188 11.77 -4.40 11.23
C MET A 188 12.26 -5.77 11.73
N TYR A 189 11.69 -6.25 12.84
CA TYR A 189 12.01 -7.58 13.36
C TYR A 189 11.58 -8.70 12.39
N GLN A 190 10.40 -8.60 11.81
CA GLN A 190 9.93 -9.58 10.82
C GLN A 190 10.79 -9.59 9.55
N ALA A 191 11.24 -8.44 9.08
CA ALA A 191 12.14 -8.33 7.94
C ALA A 191 13.53 -8.94 8.24
N GLY A 192 14.05 -8.74 9.47
CA GLY A 192 15.33 -9.31 9.89
C GLY A 192 15.30 -10.81 10.22
N ALA A 193 14.13 -11.37 10.53
CA ALA A 193 14.00 -12.80 10.83
C ALA A 193 13.90 -13.70 9.57
N VAL A 194 13.85 -13.12 8.38
CA VAL A 194 13.78 -13.83 7.09
C VAL A 194 15.18 -14.03 6.48
N HIS A 195 16.20 -13.45 7.07
CA HIS A 195 17.61 -13.62 6.71
C HIS A 195 18.36 -14.46 7.76
#